data_e033c5a96a5ad623c934db7546feeaa4
#
_entry.id   e033c5a96a5ad623c934db7546feeaa4
#
_cell.length_a   1.000
_cell.length_b   1.000
_cell.length_c   1.000
_cell.angle_alpha   90.00
_cell.angle_beta   90.00
_cell.angle_gamma   90.00
#
_symmetry.space_group_name_H-M   'P 1'
#
loop_
_entity.id
_entity.type
_entity.pdbx_description
1 polymer ?
#
loop_
_entity_poly.entity_id
_entity_poly.type
_entity_poly.pdbx_seq_one_letter_code
_entity_poly.pdbx_strand_id
1 'polypeptide(L)'
;IMKIKNFIRVLLSVVLVFGFSSAWAKTIKWSMQGDSLTLDPHAQNEGPTTQVSRQIYEALVERAVDMKIQPALATKWKTTDPNTWIFTLREDVKFSDGSKMTSEDVVFSILRAKQRTSDFKEYISTVSGVEAVGDYAVKITTSKPNPILLNQLSNIFIMSKAWSEKNFAMSPQNWDAGQETFSATNALGTGPFKVTLREPNTKTMFKRNKHWWGEMTDKKVTQIELLPIKNAATRVAALLSGEIDLVTDAPVQDLARIGSSSTHKVESTAQMRTIFLGMDQAADQLRSGN
;
A
#
# COMPACT_ATOMS: atom_id res chain seq x y z
N ILE A 1 33.56 2.92 -58.25
CA ILE A 1 33.91 1.99 -57.15
C ILE A 1 34.20 2.77 -55.85
N MET A 2 34.78 3.97 -55.90
CA MET A 2 35.14 4.80 -54.72
C MET A 2 33.91 5.44 -54.05
N LYS A 3 32.80 5.71 -54.72
CA LYS A 3 31.58 6.32 -54.16
C LYS A 3 30.70 5.34 -53.33
N ILE A 4 30.76 4.05 -53.63
CA ILE A 4 29.98 3.01 -52.94
C ILE A 4 30.60 2.67 -51.56
N LYS A 5 31.93 2.69 -51.45
CA LYS A 5 32.64 2.43 -50.17
C LYS A 5 32.35 3.50 -49.10
N ASN A 6 32.15 4.75 -49.48
CA ASN A 6 31.84 5.83 -48.57
C ASN A 6 30.38 5.79 -48.11
N PHE A 7 29.48 5.32 -48.96
CA PHE A 7 28.04 5.14 -48.58
C PHE A 7 27.85 4.04 -47.57
N ILE A 8 28.57 2.92 -47.68
CA ILE A 8 28.54 1.81 -46.73
C ILE A 8 29.15 2.23 -45.37
N ARG A 9 30.20 3.07 -45.38
CA ARG A 9 30.78 3.56 -44.11
C ARG A 9 29.85 4.52 -43.35
N VAL A 10 29.09 5.35 -44.05
CA VAL A 10 28.10 6.26 -43.46
C VAL A 10 26.89 5.46 -42.93
N LEU A 11 26.45 4.41 -43.66
CA LEU A 11 25.38 3.55 -43.15
C LEU A 11 25.77 2.73 -41.90
N LEU A 12 27.01 2.27 -41.81
CA LEU A 12 27.51 1.56 -40.64
C LEU A 12 27.70 2.50 -39.42
N SER A 13 28.00 3.79 -39.64
CA SER A 13 28.15 4.77 -38.57
C SER A 13 26.81 5.22 -37.97
N VAL A 14 25.74 5.17 -38.75
CA VAL A 14 24.38 5.56 -38.29
C VAL A 14 23.70 4.45 -37.49
N VAL A 15 24.07 3.18 -37.69
CA VAL A 15 23.53 2.04 -36.91
C VAL A 15 24.17 1.94 -35.52
N LEU A 16 25.29 2.59 -35.25
CA LEU A 16 26.00 2.53 -33.95
C LEU A 16 25.56 3.61 -32.94
N VAL A 17 24.65 4.53 -33.28
CA VAL A 17 24.23 5.62 -32.38
C VAL A 17 22.86 5.35 -31.72
N PHE A 18 22.11 4.33 -32.17
CA PHE A 18 20.96 3.86 -31.44
C PHE A 18 21.31 2.70 -30.50
N GLY A 19 22.31 2.92 -29.66
CA GLY A 19 22.46 2.19 -28.42
C GLY A 19 21.26 2.53 -27.54
N PHE A 20 20.16 1.78 -27.70
CA PHE A 20 19.11 1.76 -26.71
C PHE A 20 19.75 1.44 -25.36
N SER A 21 19.94 2.46 -24.53
CA SER A 21 20.09 2.28 -23.11
C SER A 21 18.78 1.63 -22.63
N SER A 22 18.69 0.31 -22.79
CA SER A 22 17.69 -0.50 -22.14
C SER A 22 17.95 -0.28 -20.65
N ALA A 23 17.28 0.70 -20.06
CA ALA A 23 17.18 0.76 -18.61
C ALA A 23 16.61 -0.59 -18.20
N TRP A 24 17.44 -1.48 -17.68
CA TRP A 24 17.07 -2.83 -17.32
C TRP A 24 15.99 -2.74 -16.27
N ALA A 25 14.75 -3.01 -16.71
CA ALA A 25 13.60 -3.05 -15.83
C ALA A 25 13.83 -4.14 -14.79
N LYS A 26 13.86 -3.76 -13.52
CA LYS A 26 14.09 -4.69 -12.41
C LYS A 26 12.76 -5.12 -11.81
N THR A 27 12.55 -6.43 -11.70
CA THR A 27 11.50 -7.02 -10.87
C THR A 27 12.10 -7.31 -9.50
N ILE A 28 11.43 -6.91 -8.44
CA ILE A 28 11.75 -7.31 -7.06
C ILE A 28 10.83 -8.47 -6.68
N LYS A 29 11.41 -9.60 -6.32
CA LYS A 29 10.71 -10.74 -5.75
C LYS A 29 10.63 -10.58 -4.24
N TRP A 30 9.45 -10.32 -3.75
CA TRP A 30 9.17 -10.07 -2.35
C TRP A 30 8.45 -11.25 -1.73
N SER A 31 8.85 -11.68 -0.53
CA SER A 31 8.16 -12.71 0.23
C SER A 31 7.85 -12.28 1.65
N MET A 32 6.72 -12.76 2.14
CA MET A 32 6.27 -12.61 3.53
C MET A 32 5.61 -13.90 4.02
N GLN A 33 5.39 -14.00 5.33
CA GLN A 33 4.87 -15.22 5.98
C GLN A 33 3.45 -15.57 5.54
N GLY A 34 2.62 -14.58 5.24
CA GLY A 34 1.24 -14.75 4.78
C GLY A 34 1.01 -14.00 3.49
N ASP A 35 -0.13 -14.26 2.89
CA ASP A 35 -0.64 -13.46 1.78
C ASP A 35 -1.58 -12.37 2.30
N SER A 36 -1.82 -11.35 1.49
CA SER A 36 -2.94 -10.43 1.70
C SER A 36 -4.25 -11.20 1.64
N LEU A 37 -5.12 -11.03 2.61
CA LEU A 37 -6.44 -11.67 2.61
C LEU A 37 -7.34 -11.11 1.50
N THR A 38 -7.20 -9.82 1.23
CA THR A 38 -8.01 -9.08 0.25
C THR A 38 -7.23 -7.89 -0.30
N LEU A 39 -7.63 -7.37 -1.45
CA LEU A 39 -7.17 -6.07 -1.95
C LEU A 39 -8.12 -4.92 -1.57
N ASP A 40 -9.24 -5.22 -0.90
CA ASP A 40 -10.13 -4.20 -0.35
C ASP A 40 -9.45 -3.52 0.86
N PRO A 41 -9.10 -2.23 0.77
CA PRO A 41 -8.26 -1.58 1.78
C PRO A 41 -8.99 -1.29 3.11
N HIS A 42 -10.31 -1.53 3.17
CA HIS A 42 -11.10 -1.29 4.38
C HIS A 42 -11.69 -2.57 4.99
N ALA A 43 -11.48 -3.74 4.37
CA ALA A 43 -12.11 -4.97 4.81
C ALA A 43 -11.35 -5.69 5.93
N GLN A 44 -9.99 -5.66 5.89
CA GLN A 44 -9.17 -6.42 6.83
C GLN A 44 -7.97 -5.60 7.32
N ASN A 45 -7.82 -5.51 8.65
CA ASN A 45 -6.77 -4.75 9.32
C ASN A 45 -5.73 -5.70 9.91
N GLU A 46 -4.99 -6.39 9.05
CA GLU A 46 -3.90 -7.28 9.45
C GLU A 46 -2.60 -6.97 8.65
N GLY A 47 -1.46 -7.44 9.17
CA GLY A 47 -0.14 -7.03 8.68
C GLY A 47 0.10 -7.24 7.18
N PRO A 48 -0.03 -8.47 6.64
CA PRO A 48 0.16 -8.75 5.23
C PRO A 48 -0.75 -7.93 4.30
N THR A 49 -2.04 -7.82 4.61
CA THR A 49 -2.98 -7.01 3.82
C THR A 49 -2.60 -5.53 3.84
N THR A 50 -2.22 -4.99 5.01
CA THR A 50 -1.77 -3.59 5.12
C THR A 50 -0.49 -3.34 4.32
N GLN A 51 0.48 -4.26 4.33
CA GLN A 51 1.71 -4.13 3.55
C GLN A 51 1.44 -4.08 2.04
N VAL A 52 0.54 -4.94 1.56
CA VAL A 52 0.09 -4.96 0.16
C VAL A 52 -0.69 -3.68 -0.18
N SER A 53 -1.62 -3.27 0.68
CA SER A 53 -2.44 -2.09 0.47
C SER A 53 -1.60 -0.82 0.33
N ARG A 54 -0.51 -0.67 1.10
CA ARG A 54 0.42 0.47 1.01
C ARG A 54 1.19 0.56 -0.31
N GLN A 55 1.25 -0.50 -1.10
CA GLN A 55 1.81 -0.43 -2.45
C GLN A 55 0.82 0.15 -3.46
N ILE A 56 -0.49 0.05 -3.17
CA ILE A 56 -1.58 0.34 -4.09
C ILE A 56 -2.26 1.66 -3.76
N TYR A 57 -2.48 1.91 -2.46
CA TYR A 57 -3.28 3.02 -1.95
C TYR A 57 -2.44 3.94 -1.08
N GLU A 58 -2.92 5.16 -0.94
CA GLU A 58 -2.37 6.17 -0.02
C GLU A 58 -3.47 6.74 0.87
N ALA A 59 -3.07 7.30 2.01
CA ALA A 59 -3.96 7.98 2.95
C ALA A 59 -3.77 9.50 2.85
N LEU A 60 -4.60 10.27 3.57
CA LEU A 60 -4.44 11.74 3.62
C LEU A 60 -3.08 12.16 4.17
N VAL A 61 -2.62 11.45 5.17
CA VAL A 61 -1.33 11.66 5.84
C VAL A 61 -0.65 10.31 6.02
N GLU A 62 0.64 10.31 6.12
CA GLU A 62 1.40 9.07 6.36
C GLU A 62 2.29 9.18 7.59
N ARG A 63 2.77 8.05 8.05
CA ARG A 63 3.72 7.96 9.14
C ARG A 63 5.12 7.75 8.56
N ALA A 64 6.03 8.67 8.86
CA ALA A 64 7.42 8.57 8.50
C ALA A 64 8.16 7.47 9.30
N VAL A 65 9.39 7.16 8.90
CA VAL A 65 10.24 6.17 9.58
C VAL A 65 10.53 6.55 11.04
N ASP A 66 10.59 7.85 11.34
CA ASP A 66 10.73 8.38 12.71
C ASP A 66 9.40 8.43 13.49
N MET A 67 8.35 7.82 12.94
CA MET A 67 7.00 7.71 13.49
C MET A 67 6.19 9.02 13.51
N LYS A 68 6.73 10.12 13.00
CA LYS A 68 5.98 11.38 12.88
C LYS A 68 4.99 11.32 11.71
N ILE A 69 3.89 12.05 11.88
CA ILE A 69 2.93 12.26 10.81
C ILE A 69 3.47 13.29 9.83
N GLN A 70 3.41 12.96 8.56
CA GLN A 70 3.82 13.83 7.45
C GLN A 70 2.74 13.90 6.37
N PRO A 71 2.78 14.94 5.51
CA PRO A 71 1.89 15.05 4.36
C PRO A 71 1.99 13.86 3.40
N ALA A 72 0.84 13.44 2.85
CA ALA A 72 0.74 12.48 1.75
C ALA A 72 -0.27 13.03 0.72
N LEU A 73 -1.48 12.48 0.60
CA LEU A 73 -2.50 13.04 -0.30
C LEU A 73 -3.00 14.42 0.14
N ALA A 74 -2.92 14.75 1.43
CA ALA A 74 -3.09 16.11 1.93
C ALA A 74 -1.72 16.79 2.07
N THR A 75 -1.58 18.00 1.55
CA THR A 75 -0.36 18.80 1.62
C THR A 75 -0.25 19.56 2.95
N LYS A 76 -1.37 19.89 3.55
CA LYS A 76 -1.47 20.60 4.84
C LYS A 76 -2.85 20.39 5.47
N TRP A 77 -2.92 20.64 6.77
CA TRP A 77 -4.15 20.62 7.53
C TRP A 77 -4.11 21.68 8.62
N LYS A 78 -5.28 22.08 9.08
CA LYS A 78 -5.46 22.96 10.23
C LYS A 78 -6.72 22.60 11.00
N THR A 79 -6.72 22.87 12.29
CA THR A 79 -7.92 22.87 13.12
C THR A 79 -8.51 24.28 13.14
N THR A 80 -9.82 24.40 12.97
CA THR A 80 -10.56 25.68 13.08
C THR A 80 -11.19 25.82 14.46
N ASP A 81 -11.49 24.69 15.09
CA ASP A 81 -11.96 24.55 16.48
C ASP A 81 -11.54 23.14 16.96
N PRO A 82 -11.74 22.77 18.25
CA PRO A 82 -11.29 21.48 18.79
C PRO A 82 -11.82 20.24 18.08
N ASN A 83 -12.90 20.35 17.32
CA ASN A 83 -13.59 19.25 16.67
C ASN A 83 -13.53 19.31 15.14
N THR A 84 -13.03 20.38 14.54
CA THR A 84 -13.09 20.60 13.09
C THR A 84 -11.70 20.73 12.48
N TRP A 85 -11.45 19.90 11.49
CA TRP A 85 -10.22 19.84 10.73
C TRP A 85 -10.46 20.14 9.26
N ILE A 86 -9.62 20.98 8.66
CA ILE A 86 -9.62 21.25 7.22
C ILE A 86 -8.33 20.72 6.63
N PHE A 87 -8.45 19.80 5.67
CA PHE A 87 -7.33 19.25 4.90
C PHE A 87 -7.31 19.86 3.51
N THR A 88 -6.14 20.34 3.07
CA THR A 88 -5.91 20.76 1.68
C THR A 88 -5.26 19.61 0.94
N LEU A 89 -5.86 19.16 -0.13
CA LEU A 89 -5.40 18.03 -0.93
C LEU A 89 -4.37 18.47 -1.98
N ARG A 90 -3.58 17.53 -2.48
CA ARG A 90 -2.77 17.69 -3.68
C ARG A 90 -3.70 17.79 -4.91
N GLU A 91 -3.31 18.60 -5.87
CA GLU A 91 -4.05 18.78 -7.14
C GLU A 91 -3.49 17.91 -8.28
N ASP A 92 -2.32 17.33 -8.09
CA ASP A 92 -1.56 16.55 -9.06
C ASP A 92 -1.77 15.02 -8.94
N VAL A 93 -2.56 14.56 -7.97
CA VAL A 93 -2.80 13.14 -7.73
C VAL A 93 -3.72 12.53 -8.76
N LYS A 94 -3.30 11.37 -9.27
CA LYS A 94 -4.11 10.52 -10.16
C LYS A 94 -4.14 9.10 -9.65
N PHE A 95 -5.26 8.45 -9.87
CA PHE A 95 -5.34 6.99 -9.75
C PHE A 95 -4.51 6.30 -10.84
N SER A 96 -4.24 5.03 -10.66
CA SER A 96 -3.34 4.27 -11.54
C SER A 96 -3.90 4.04 -12.97
N ASP A 97 -5.17 4.37 -13.22
CA ASP A 97 -5.79 4.43 -14.54
C ASP A 97 -5.64 5.81 -15.21
N GLY A 98 -5.20 6.83 -14.47
CA GLY A 98 -5.01 8.20 -14.92
C GLY A 98 -6.15 9.15 -14.56
N SER A 99 -7.25 8.67 -13.98
CA SER A 99 -8.33 9.53 -13.47
C SER A 99 -7.84 10.38 -12.30
N LYS A 100 -8.36 11.61 -12.16
CA LYS A 100 -7.98 12.54 -11.08
C LYS A 100 -8.61 12.11 -9.76
N MET A 101 -7.87 12.27 -8.67
CA MET A 101 -8.40 12.21 -7.32
C MET A 101 -8.96 13.57 -6.93
N THR A 102 -10.11 13.57 -6.27
CA THR A 102 -10.77 14.77 -5.72
C THR A 102 -11.19 14.58 -4.28
N SER A 103 -11.70 15.64 -3.67
CA SER A 103 -12.29 15.61 -2.32
C SER A 103 -13.44 14.61 -2.19
N GLU A 104 -14.20 14.35 -3.26
CA GLU A 104 -15.29 13.37 -3.28
C GLU A 104 -14.80 11.95 -3.03
N ASP A 105 -13.61 11.61 -3.55
CA ASP A 105 -12.98 10.30 -3.30
C ASP A 105 -12.59 10.14 -1.83
N VAL A 106 -12.12 11.23 -1.22
CA VAL A 106 -11.77 11.25 0.21
C VAL A 106 -13.01 11.11 1.09
N VAL A 107 -14.07 11.90 0.81
CA VAL A 107 -15.35 11.81 1.51
C VAL A 107 -15.90 10.38 1.42
N PHE A 108 -15.96 9.84 0.20
CA PHE A 108 -16.40 8.47 -0.04
C PHE A 108 -15.59 7.46 0.79
N SER A 109 -14.27 7.54 0.76
CA SER A 109 -13.40 6.55 1.40
C SER A 109 -13.53 6.56 2.92
N ILE A 110 -13.62 7.75 3.54
CA ILE A 110 -13.81 7.86 4.99
C ILE A 110 -15.19 7.33 5.39
N LEU A 111 -16.25 7.68 4.66
CA LEU A 111 -17.58 7.16 4.92
C LEU A 111 -17.69 5.65 4.70
N ARG A 112 -16.99 5.14 3.68
CA ARG A 112 -16.90 3.70 3.42
C ARG A 112 -16.18 2.96 4.56
N ALA A 113 -15.03 3.47 5.00
CA ALA A 113 -14.29 2.88 6.11
C ALA A 113 -15.05 2.92 7.44
N LYS A 114 -16.08 3.74 7.56
CA LYS A 114 -16.96 3.83 8.74
C LYS A 114 -18.08 2.78 8.76
N GLN A 115 -18.31 2.07 7.65
CA GLN A 115 -19.38 1.09 7.54
C GLN A 115 -19.11 -0.13 8.43
N ARG A 116 -20.19 -0.84 8.79
CA ARG A 116 -20.19 -1.97 9.74
C ARG A 116 -19.22 -3.09 9.36
N THR A 117 -19.06 -3.37 8.09
CA THR A 117 -18.18 -4.43 7.56
C THR A 117 -16.70 -4.02 7.46
N SER A 118 -16.36 -2.79 7.84
CA SER A 118 -14.98 -2.32 7.85
C SER A 118 -14.28 -2.67 9.16
N ASP A 119 -13.07 -3.20 9.07
CA ASP A 119 -12.18 -3.38 10.24
C ASP A 119 -11.50 -2.06 10.67
N PHE A 120 -11.69 -1.01 9.90
CA PHE A 120 -11.14 0.33 10.19
C PHE A 120 -12.13 1.27 10.86
N LYS A 121 -13.38 0.87 11.08
CA LYS A 121 -14.45 1.73 11.65
C LYS A 121 -14.09 2.33 13.01
N GLU A 122 -13.34 1.60 13.82
CA GLU A 122 -12.93 2.08 15.15
C GLU A 122 -11.91 3.22 15.08
N TYR A 123 -11.03 3.25 14.07
CA TYR A 123 -10.10 4.36 13.87
C TYR A 123 -10.80 5.70 13.64
N ILE A 124 -12.01 5.69 13.08
CA ILE A 124 -12.77 6.87 12.73
C ILE A 124 -14.13 6.95 13.44
N SER A 125 -14.29 6.22 14.54
CA SER A 125 -15.51 6.20 15.35
C SER A 125 -15.92 7.60 15.84
N THR A 126 -14.94 8.47 16.13
CA THR A 126 -15.19 9.86 16.54
C THR A 126 -15.56 10.80 15.38
N VAL A 127 -15.34 10.41 14.12
CA VAL A 127 -15.71 11.24 12.96
C VAL A 127 -17.21 11.30 12.84
N SER A 128 -17.79 12.48 13.03
CA SER A 128 -19.23 12.75 12.95
C SER A 128 -19.67 13.32 11.60
N GLY A 129 -18.75 13.96 10.86
CA GLY A 129 -19.02 14.50 9.53
C GLY A 129 -17.77 14.57 8.66
N VAL A 130 -17.96 14.38 7.36
CA VAL A 130 -16.93 14.55 6.32
C VAL A 130 -17.59 15.24 5.14
N GLU A 131 -17.05 16.37 4.71
CA GLU A 131 -17.62 17.20 3.65
C GLU A 131 -16.53 17.66 2.67
N ALA A 132 -16.83 17.61 1.38
CA ALA A 132 -16.01 18.22 0.35
C ALA A 132 -16.12 19.75 0.42
N VAL A 133 -14.99 20.45 0.32
CA VAL A 133 -14.92 21.91 0.26
C VAL A 133 -14.22 22.29 -1.06
N GLY A 134 -14.99 22.30 -2.14
CA GLY A 134 -14.44 22.34 -3.49
C GLY A 134 -13.69 21.03 -3.83
N ASP A 135 -12.97 21.03 -4.94
CA ASP A 135 -12.35 19.80 -5.48
C ASP A 135 -11.15 19.30 -4.65
N TYR A 136 -10.47 20.21 -3.91
CA TYR A 136 -9.19 19.90 -3.28
C TYR A 136 -9.11 20.32 -1.81
N ALA A 137 -10.24 20.32 -1.12
CA ALA A 137 -10.24 20.42 0.33
C ALA A 137 -11.35 19.57 0.95
N VAL A 138 -11.08 19.06 2.16
CA VAL A 138 -12.03 18.25 2.92
C VAL A 138 -12.12 18.78 4.34
N LYS A 139 -13.36 18.96 4.82
CA LYS A 139 -13.67 19.25 6.21
C LYS A 139 -14.03 17.95 6.92
N ILE A 140 -13.36 17.65 8.02
CA ILE A 140 -13.65 16.51 8.90
C ILE A 140 -14.06 17.07 10.27
N THR A 141 -15.23 16.65 10.75
CA THR A 141 -15.76 17.01 12.05
C THR A 141 -15.78 15.79 12.96
N THR A 142 -15.37 15.95 14.22
CA THR A 142 -15.41 14.89 15.23
C THR A 142 -16.45 15.21 16.31
N SER A 143 -17.06 14.18 16.88
CA SER A 143 -18.06 14.30 17.96
C SER A 143 -17.48 14.80 19.29
N LYS A 144 -16.17 14.71 19.45
CA LYS A 144 -15.37 15.21 20.58
C LYS A 144 -13.95 15.50 20.11
N PRO A 145 -13.15 16.32 20.83
CA PRO A 145 -11.76 16.56 20.50
C PRO A 145 -10.98 15.26 20.33
N ASN A 146 -10.26 15.13 19.21
CA ASN A 146 -9.50 13.93 18.90
C ASN A 146 -8.05 14.30 18.54
N PRO A 147 -7.12 14.34 19.50
CA PRO A 147 -5.72 14.72 19.26
C PRO A 147 -4.94 13.67 18.44
N ILE A 148 -5.44 12.44 18.31
CA ILE A 148 -4.80 11.36 17.55
C ILE A 148 -5.45 11.14 16.17
N LEU A 149 -6.33 12.01 15.72
CA LEU A 149 -7.04 11.85 14.45
C LEU A 149 -6.10 11.65 13.27
N LEU A 150 -5.00 12.38 13.19
CA LEU A 150 -4.01 12.22 12.12
C LEU A 150 -3.38 10.82 12.12
N ASN A 151 -3.06 10.27 13.30
CA ASN A 151 -2.54 8.91 13.42
C ASN A 151 -3.57 7.86 12.97
N GLN A 152 -4.85 8.12 13.21
CA GLN A 152 -5.93 7.26 12.77
C GLN A 152 -6.13 7.35 11.27
N LEU A 153 -6.17 8.57 10.71
CA LEU A 153 -6.32 8.82 9.28
C LEU A 153 -5.17 8.27 8.43
N SER A 154 -3.96 8.09 8.99
CA SER A 154 -2.84 7.46 8.28
C SER A 154 -3.07 5.96 7.95
N ASN A 155 -4.16 5.37 8.45
CA ASN A 155 -4.57 4.01 8.15
C ASN A 155 -5.82 3.94 7.24
N ILE A 156 -6.43 5.08 6.91
CA ILE A 156 -7.61 5.13 6.05
C ILE A 156 -7.18 5.43 4.62
N PHE A 157 -7.16 4.40 3.81
CA PHE A 157 -6.73 4.50 2.41
C PHE A 157 -7.82 5.11 1.52
N ILE A 158 -7.41 5.89 0.54
CA ILE A 158 -8.33 6.57 -0.37
C ILE A 158 -8.55 5.71 -1.62
N MET A 159 -9.81 5.46 -1.93
CA MET A 159 -10.31 4.74 -3.09
C MET A 159 -10.99 5.69 -4.07
N SER A 160 -11.01 5.32 -5.35
CA SER A 160 -11.83 6.02 -6.35
C SER A 160 -13.32 5.72 -6.14
N LYS A 161 -14.12 6.76 -5.91
CA LYS A 161 -15.58 6.67 -5.80
C LYS A 161 -16.18 6.11 -7.09
N ALA A 162 -15.79 6.67 -8.24
CA ALA A 162 -16.30 6.25 -9.54
C ALA A 162 -15.95 4.80 -9.90
N TRP A 163 -14.73 4.36 -9.56
CA TRP A 163 -14.35 2.95 -9.73
C TRP A 163 -15.17 2.04 -8.82
N SER A 164 -15.39 2.46 -7.59
CA SER A 164 -16.14 1.69 -6.60
C SER A 164 -17.61 1.56 -6.98
N GLU A 165 -18.22 2.62 -7.50
CA GLU A 165 -19.58 2.59 -8.06
C GLU A 165 -19.68 1.62 -9.24
N LYS A 166 -18.77 1.74 -10.21
CA LYS A 166 -18.73 0.90 -11.42
C LYS A 166 -18.58 -0.59 -11.09
N ASN A 167 -17.86 -0.94 -10.03
CA ASN A 167 -17.49 -2.30 -9.70
C ASN A 167 -18.22 -2.87 -8.46
N PHE A 168 -19.32 -2.23 -8.04
CA PHE A 168 -20.13 -2.67 -6.89
C PHE A 168 -19.32 -2.78 -5.59
N ALA A 169 -18.32 -1.91 -5.41
CA ALA A 169 -17.41 -1.88 -4.26
C ALA A 169 -17.71 -0.71 -3.30
N MET A 170 -18.96 -0.25 -3.23
CA MET A 170 -19.37 0.87 -2.38
C MET A 170 -19.32 0.54 -0.88
N SER A 171 -19.34 -0.73 -0.53
CA SER A 171 -19.16 -1.20 0.84
C SER A 171 -17.90 -2.05 0.96
N PRO A 172 -17.23 -2.06 2.13
CA PRO A 172 -16.16 -3.00 2.38
C PRO A 172 -16.63 -4.43 2.29
N GLN A 173 -15.78 -5.32 1.78
CA GLN A 173 -16.03 -6.76 1.75
C GLN A 173 -16.42 -7.24 3.16
N ASN A 174 -17.52 -7.96 3.27
CA ASN A 174 -17.87 -8.65 4.51
C ASN A 174 -17.08 -9.96 4.60
N TRP A 175 -15.88 -9.86 5.18
CA TRP A 175 -14.98 -10.99 5.30
C TRP A 175 -15.56 -12.10 6.18
N ASP A 176 -16.16 -11.76 7.31
CA ASP A 176 -16.74 -12.73 8.26
C ASP A 176 -17.86 -13.56 7.65
N ALA A 177 -18.57 -13.00 6.67
CA ALA A 177 -19.60 -13.70 5.92
C ALA A 177 -19.06 -14.47 4.70
N GLY A 178 -17.74 -14.47 4.46
CA GLY A 178 -17.13 -15.08 3.28
C GLY A 178 -17.57 -14.44 1.96
N GLN A 179 -17.93 -13.15 1.99
CA GLN A 179 -18.40 -12.45 0.79
C GLN A 179 -17.28 -12.31 -0.24
N GLU A 180 -17.51 -12.74 -1.45
CA GLU A 180 -16.66 -12.41 -2.59
C GLU A 180 -17.08 -11.07 -3.20
N THR A 181 -16.12 -10.18 -3.41
CA THR A 181 -16.34 -8.87 -4.02
C THR A 181 -15.29 -8.60 -5.09
N PHE A 182 -15.62 -7.74 -6.04
CA PHE A 182 -14.65 -7.34 -7.07
C PHE A 182 -13.40 -6.70 -6.46
N SER A 183 -13.55 -5.93 -5.38
CA SER A 183 -12.44 -5.30 -4.65
C SER A 183 -11.53 -6.28 -3.88
N ALA A 184 -11.97 -7.53 -3.68
CA ALA A 184 -11.14 -8.54 -3.02
C ALA A 184 -9.90 -8.93 -3.85
N THR A 185 -10.03 -8.90 -5.18
CA THR A 185 -8.98 -9.32 -6.11
C THR A 185 -8.57 -8.24 -7.12
N ASN A 186 -9.27 -7.12 -7.15
CA ASN A 186 -9.01 -5.99 -8.04
C ASN A 186 -8.87 -4.70 -7.24
N ALA A 187 -8.01 -3.81 -7.70
CA ALA A 187 -7.70 -2.58 -6.99
C ALA A 187 -7.44 -1.40 -7.93
N LEU A 188 -7.88 -0.21 -7.53
CA LEU A 188 -7.52 1.05 -8.17
C LEU A 188 -7.16 2.05 -7.06
N GLY A 189 -5.88 2.38 -6.94
CA GLY A 189 -5.37 3.33 -5.95
C GLY A 189 -4.46 4.37 -6.57
N THR A 190 -3.98 5.27 -5.74
CA THR A 190 -3.05 6.36 -6.11
C THR A 190 -1.59 6.00 -5.89
N GLY A 191 -1.30 4.89 -5.20
CA GLY A 191 0.03 4.51 -4.73
C GLY A 191 1.06 4.21 -5.83
N PRO A 192 2.31 3.92 -5.42
CA PRO A 192 3.45 3.76 -6.33
C PRO A 192 3.32 2.58 -7.30
N PHE A 193 2.53 1.58 -6.95
CA PHE A 193 2.31 0.39 -7.79
C PHE A 193 0.82 0.12 -7.98
N LYS A 194 0.50 -0.58 -9.08
CA LYS A 194 -0.82 -1.14 -9.37
C LYS A 194 -0.74 -2.65 -9.52
N VAL A 195 -1.77 -3.36 -9.08
CA VAL A 195 -1.89 -4.80 -9.27
C VAL A 195 -2.17 -5.10 -10.74
N THR A 196 -1.50 -6.10 -11.30
CA THR A 196 -1.70 -6.59 -12.66
C THR A 196 -2.13 -8.04 -12.71
N LEU A 197 -1.85 -8.80 -11.65
CA LEU A 197 -2.30 -10.16 -11.46
C LEU A 197 -2.47 -10.43 -9.97
N ARG A 198 -3.55 -11.08 -9.60
CA ARG A 198 -3.79 -11.57 -8.24
C ARG A 198 -4.21 -13.04 -8.29
N GLU A 199 -3.35 -13.91 -7.78
CA GLU A 199 -3.63 -15.33 -7.54
C GLU A 199 -3.50 -15.57 -6.02
N PRO A 200 -4.61 -15.58 -5.27
CA PRO A 200 -4.58 -15.69 -3.82
C PRO A 200 -3.76 -16.88 -3.33
N ASN A 201 -2.94 -16.65 -2.29
CA ASN A 201 -2.01 -17.61 -1.70
C ASN A 201 -0.91 -18.13 -2.65
N THR A 202 -0.82 -17.64 -3.86
CA THR A 202 0.17 -18.07 -4.86
C THR A 202 1.10 -16.92 -5.22
N LYS A 203 0.57 -15.85 -5.82
CA LYS A 203 1.37 -14.66 -6.15
C LYS A 203 0.50 -13.44 -6.42
N THR A 204 1.11 -12.29 -6.22
CA THR A 204 0.56 -11.01 -6.68
C THR A 204 1.62 -10.26 -7.47
N MET A 205 1.27 -9.84 -8.68
CA MET A 205 2.14 -9.05 -9.54
C MET A 205 1.75 -7.59 -9.47
N PHE A 206 2.74 -6.75 -9.25
CA PHE A 206 2.56 -5.30 -9.28
C PHE A 206 3.42 -4.71 -10.38
N LYS A 207 2.90 -3.66 -11.01
CA LYS A 207 3.62 -2.82 -11.96
C LYS A 207 3.65 -1.40 -11.46
N ARG A 208 4.76 -0.69 -11.68
CA ARG A 208 4.88 0.73 -11.34
C ARG A 208 3.68 1.51 -11.87
N ASN A 209 3.10 2.34 -11.02
CA ASN A 209 2.10 3.31 -11.41
C ASN A 209 2.78 4.52 -12.08
N LYS A 210 2.60 4.65 -13.38
CA LYS A 210 3.20 5.77 -14.15
C LYS A 210 2.60 7.15 -13.81
N HIS A 211 1.48 7.15 -13.10
CA HIS A 211 0.76 8.35 -12.69
C HIS A 211 1.01 8.72 -11.23
N TRP A 212 1.83 7.94 -10.51
CA TRP A 212 2.15 8.25 -9.14
C TRP A 212 2.86 9.60 -9.02
N TRP A 213 2.37 10.46 -8.15
CA TRP A 213 2.87 11.81 -7.93
C TRP A 213 4.19 11.88 -7.18
N GLY A 214 4.52 10.83 -6.43
CA GLY A 214 5.75 10.73 -5.65
C GLY A 214 6.97 10.35 -6.50
N GLU A 215 8.12 10.28 -5.85
CA GLU A 215 9.38 9.96 -6.50
C GLU A 215 9.95 8.62 -6.01
N MET A 216 10.22 7.70 -6.93
CA MET A 216 10.85 6.43 -6.61
C MET A 216 12.34 6.60 -6.35
N THR A 217 12.83 6.07 -5.23
CA THR A 217 14.26 6.07 -4.89
C THR A 217 15.08 5.29 -5.93
N ASP A 218 14.58 4.11 -6.36
CA ASP A 218 15.20 3.34 -7.45
C ASP A 218 14.28 3.32 -8.68
N LYS A 219 14.61 4.13 -9.68
CA LYS A 219 13.84 4.23 -10.93
C LYS A 219 13.94 2.97 -11.79
N LYS A 220 14.83 2.02 -11.50
CA LYS A 220 14.96 0.74 -12.22
C LYS A 220 13.89 -0.28 -11.78
N VAL A 221 13.40 -0.19 -10.55
CA VAL A 221 12.34 -1.08 -10.07
C VAL A 221 11.04 -0.73 -10.78
N THR A 222 10.58 -1.61 -11.65
CA THR A 222 9.35 -1.42 -12.45
C THR A 222 8.26 -2.41 -12.11
N GLN A 223 8.60 -3.51 -11.45
CA GLN A 223 7.68 -4.58 -11.06
C GLN A 223 8.02 -5.11 -9.67
N ILE A 224 7.01 -5.62 -8.98
CA ILE A 224 7.15 -6.42 -7.77
C ILE A 224 6.37 -7.72 -8.00
N GLU A 225 6.99 -8.84 -7.66
CA GLU A 225 6.35 -10.15 -7.59
C GLU A 225 6.30 -10.57 -6.13
N LEU A 226 5.11 -10.56 -5.54
CA LEU A 226 4.90 -11.04 -4.17
C LEU A 226 4.63 -12.54 -4.19
N LEU A 227 5.44 -13.29 -3.46
CA LEU A 227 5.41 -14.74 -3.33
C LEU A 227 5.25 -15.11 -1.85
N PRO A 228 4.06 -15.44 -1.36
CA PRO A 228 3.85 -15.83 0.03
C PRO A 228 4.53 -17.18 0.32
N ILE A 229 5.44 -17.22 1.30
CA ILE A 229 6.11 -18.44 1.75
C ILE A 229 5.89 -18.58 3.26
N LYS A 230 4.95 -19.43 3.66
CA LYS A 230 4.54 -19.59 5.08
C LYS A 230 5.67 -20.13 5.96
N ASN A 231 6.40 -21.15 5.48
CA ASN A 231 7.48 -21.75 6.25
C ASN A 231 8.68 -20.81 6.33
N ALA A 232 9.10 -20.46 7.53
CA ALA A 232 10.18 -19.50 7.79
C ALA A 232 11.53 -19.99 7.25
N ALA A 233 11.89 -21.27 7.46
CA ALA A 233 13.15 -21.82 6.99
C ALA A 233 13.23 -21.85 5.45
N THR A 234 12.13 -22.22 4.78
CA THR A 234 12.01 -22.18 3.31
C THR A 234 12.17 -20.75 2.80
N ARG A 235 11.52 -19.77 3.45
CA ARG A 235 11.60 -18.35 3.05
C ARG A 235 13.03 -17.79 3.19
N VAL A 236 13.74 -18.13 4.28
CA VAL A 236 15.14 -17.76 4.47
C VAL A 236 16.06 -18.47 3.46
N ALA A 237 15.83 -19.76 3.17
CA ALA A 237 16.59 -20.47 2.15
C ALA A 237 16.42 -19.85 0.76
N ALA A 238 15.19 -19.51 0.37
CA ALA A 238 14.89 -18.86 -0.91
C ALA A 238 15.57 -17.46 -1.01
N LEU A 239 15.65 -16.71 0.09
CA LEU A 239 16.39 -15.45 0.14
C LEU A 239 17.89 -15.71 -0.09
N LEU A 240 18.50 -16.60 0.68
CA LEU A 240 19.93 -16.85 0.62
C LEU A 240 20.39 -17.48 -0.70
N SER A 241 19.51 -18.20 -1.39
CA SER A 241 19.77 -18.73 -2.74
C SER A 241 19.58 -17.70 -3.87
N GLY A 242 18.99 -16.53 -3.57
CA GLY A 242 18.67 -15.52 -4.59
C GLY A 242 17.41 -15.82 -5.39
N GLU A 243 16.58 -16.77 -4.95
CA GLU A 243 15.26 -17.04 -5.56
C GLU A 243 14.31 -15.89 -5.31
N ILE A 244 14.42 -15.23 -4.14
CA ILE A 244 13.70 -14.00 -3.77
C ILE A 244 14.70 -12.91 -3.36
N ASP A 245 14.30 -11.64 -3.53
CA ASP A 245 15.16 -10.48 -3.29
C ASP A 245 14.90 -9.81 -1.92
N LEU A 246 13.67 -9.90 -1.41
CA LEU A 246 13.22 -9.23 -0.19
C LEU A 246 12.37 -10.15 0.66
N VAL A 247 12.65 -10.18 1.95
CA VAL A 247 11.81 -10.81 2.97
C VAL A 247 11.41 -9.77 3.99
N THR A 248 10.11 -9.61 4.22
CA THR A 248 9.58 -9.00 5.43
C THR A 248 9.32 -10.08 6.47
N ASP A 249 9.39 -9.73 7.75
CA ASP A 249 9.21 -10.66 8.89
C ASP A 249 10.23 -11.82 8.88
N ALA A 250 11.53 -11.49 8.68
CA ALA A 250 12.60 -12.47 8.82
C ALA A 250 12.67 -12.99 10.26
N PRO A 251 12.82 -14.32 10.47
CA PRO A 251 12.90 -14.89 11.81
C PRO A 251 14.10 -14.33 12.59
N VAL A 252 13.90 -13.96 13.85
CA VAL A 252 14.94 -13.34 14.67
C VAL A 252 16.20 -14.21 14.78
N GLN A 253 16.02 -15.54 14.89
CA GLN A 253 17.12 -16.50 14.97
C GLN A 253 17.98 -16.57 13.70
N ASP A 254 17.45 -16.14 12.54
CA ASP A 254 18.16 -16.18 11.27
C ASP A 254 18.81 -14.84 10.89
N LEU A 255 18.57 -13.75 11.63
CA LEU A 255 19.09 -12.42 11.30
C LEU A 255 20.62 -12.38 11.25
N ALA A 256 21.32 -13.04 12.17
CA ALA A 256 22.78 -13.12 12.15
C ALA A 256 23.28 -13.87 10.90
N ARG A 257 22.63 -14.97 10.53
CA ARG A 257 22.97 -15.75 9.34
C ARG A 257 22.75 -14.96 8.05
N ILE A 258 21.63 -14.23 7.95
CA ILE A 258 21.34 -13.37 6.79
C ILE A 258 22.35 -12.23 6.73
N GLY A 259 22.61 -11.56 7.86
CA GLY A 259 23.51 -10.42 7.93
C GLY A 259 25.00 -10.76 7.69
N SER A 260 25.42 -12.02 7.89
CA SER A 260 26.78 -12.49 7.57
C SER A 260 26.99 -12.77 6.07
N SER A 261 25.93 -12.80 5.28
CA SER A 261 26.03 -12.97 3.82
C SER A 261 26.60 -11.70 3.17
N SER A 262 27.52 -11.88 2.22
CA SER A 262 28.08 -10.75 1.46
C SER A 262 27.09 -10.11 0.47
N THR A 263 25.96 -10.76 0.21
CA THR A 263 24.96 -10.35 -0.79
C THR A 263 23.66 -9.87 -0.18
N HIS A 264 23.49 -9.97 1.14
CA HIS A 264 22.25 -9.62 1.83
C HIS A 264 22.50 -8.59 2.94
N LYS A 265 21.47 -7.80 3.23
CA LYS A 265 21.48 -6.81 4.29
C LYS A 265 20.24 -7.00 5.18
N VAL A 266 20.43 -6.89 6.47
CA VAL A 266 19.34 -6.82 7.44
C VAL A 266 19.06 -5.35 7.73
N GLU A 267 17.83 -4.92 7.50
CA GLU A 267 17.34 -3.60 7.91
C GLU A 267 16.35 -3.76 9.06
N SER A 268 16.44 -2.88 10.04
CA SER A 268 15.55 -2.85 11.20
C SER A 268 15.00 -1.45 11.40
N THR A 269 13.71 -1.38 11.72
CA THR A 269 13.05 -0.10 12.02
C THR A 269 12.04 -0.27 13.15
N ALA A 270 11.74 0.83 13.84
CA ALA A 270 10.71 0.85 14.87
C ALA A 270 9.32 0.60 14.29
N GLN A 271 8.49 -0.11 15.03
CA GLN A 271 7.07 -0.35 14.70
C GLN A 271 6.17 0.06 15.85
N MET A 272 4.97 0.53 15.54
CA MET A 272 3.89 0.64 16.52
C MET A 272 3.17 -0.71 16.62
N ARG A 273 3.72 -1.59 17.45
CA ARG A 273 3.14 -2.91 17.70
C ARG A 273 3.12 -3.16 19.20
N THR A 274 1.99 -3.61 19.72
CA THR A 274 1.87 -4.13 21.08
C THR A 274 1.76 -5.64 20.99
N ILE A 275 2.62 -6.35 21.71
CA ILE A 275 2.51 -7.80 21.91
C ILE A 275 1.80 -8.02 23.23
N PHE A 276 0.74 -8.80 23.22
CA PHE A 276 -0.06 -9.11 24.40
C PHE A 276 -0.44 -10.59 24.44
N LEU A 277 -0.71 -11.09 25.62
CA LEU A 277 -1.33 -12.38 25.83
C LEU A 277 -2.85 -12.18 25.96
N GLY A 278 -3.59 -12.67 24.97
CA GLY A 278 -5.05 -12.71 25.04
C GLY A 278 -5.51 -13.96 25.77
N MET A 279 -6.36 -13.79 26.77
CA MET A 279 -7.01 -14.91 27.48
C MET A 279 -8.46 -14.99 27.02
N ASP A 280 -8.85 -16.14 26.46
CA ASP A 280 -10.25 -16.40 26.11
C ASP A 280 -11.04 -16.72 27.38
N GLN A 281 -11.67 -15.69 27.95
CA GLN A 281 -12.53 -15.83 29.14
C GLN A 281 -13.83 -16.60 28.85
N ALA A 282 -14.14 -16.90 27.59
CA ALA A 282 -15.27 -17.74 27.22
C ALA A 282 -14.95 -19.24 27.34
N ALA A 283 -13.68 -19.61 27.35
CA ALA A 283 -13.26 -20.99 27.56
C ALA A 283 -13.55 -21.44 29.01
N ASP A 284 -14.19 -22.57 29.18
CA ASP A 284 -14.59 -23.09 30.50
C ASP A 284 -13.43 -23.23 31.49
N GLN A 285 -12.23 -23.52 30.98
CA GLN A 285 -10.99 -23.62 31.76
C GLN A 285 -10.51 -22.27 32.38
N LEU A 286 -10.95 -21.14 31.82
CA LEU A 286 -10.62 -19.80 32.31
C LEU A 286 -11.79 -19.14 33.05
N ARG A 287 -12.98 -19.75 33.04
CA ARG A 287 -14.15 -19.30 33.81
C ARG A 287 -14.15 -19.77 35.26
N SER A 288 -13.53 -20.91 35.57
CA SER A 288 -13.38 -21.39 36.91
C SER A 288 -12.30 -20.53 37.59
N GLY A 289 -12.68 -19.53 38.34
CA GLY A 289 -11.81 -18.69 39.17
C GLY A 289 -11.14 -19.48 40.29
N ASN A 290 -10.35 -20.48 39.95
CA ASN A 290 -9.48 -21.25 40.83
C ASN A 290 -8.03 -21.02 40.44
#